data_d8614b8118cebf705293ac6dc994f8c4
#
_entry.id   d8614b8118cebf705293ac6dc994f8c4
#
_cell.length_a   1.000
_cell.length_b   1.000
_cell.length_c   1.000
_cell.angle_alpha   90.00
_cell.angle_beta   90.00
_cell.angle_gamma   90.00
#
_symmetry.space_group_name_H-M   'P 1'
#
loop_
_entity.id
_entity.type
_entity.pdbx_description
1 polymer ?
#
loop_
_entity_poly.entity_id
_entity_poly.type
_entity_poly.pdbx_seq_one_letter_code
_entity_poly.pdbx_strand_id
1 'polypeptide(L)'
;MTTLNLQRFATIDELFSQTETLDYVRNRTYPAFLGDTLFAPRRVNQLKLEQVYAGNRTPVIANVAAFNSEAEIGSRQASRSTLELALVKRKMQIKEDDLYALQNPRTAEEADYLKNRVFDDIDTLVQGVLARAEKMSMDALATGKVTVVNPDTGVETNFDYQVPADHQIDLTGKAGTTWDSDSADPIKDIQDWAD
;
A
#
# COMPACT_ATOMS: atom_id res chain seq x y z
N MET A 1 -17.02 26.32 -51.98
CA MET A 1 -15.71 25.74 -51.63
C MET A 1 -15.83 25.14 -50.24
N THR A 2 -16.04 23.85 -50.18
CA THR A 2 -16.16 23.10 -48.92
C THR A 2 -14.74 22.87 -48.41
N THR A 3 -14.37 23.59 -47.37
CA THR A 3 -13.11 23.32 -46.66
C THR A 3 -13.20 21.92 -46.02
N LEU A 4 -12.46 20.99 -46.60
CA LEU A 4 -12.18 19.71 -45.97
C LEU A 4 -11.48 19.98 -44.63
N ASN A 5 -12.23 19.86 -43.55
CA ASN A 5 -11.70 19.92 -42.21
C ASN A 5 -10.97 18.55 -41.98
N LEU A 6 -9.72 18.51 -42.40
CA LEU A 6 -8.81 17.42 -42.01
C LEU A 6 -8.56 17.58 -40.49
N GLN A 7 -9.51 17.08 -39.72
CA GLN A 7 -9.22 16.76 -38.34
C GLN A 7 -8.03 15.81 -38.39
N ARG A 8 -6.84 16.33 -38.05
CA ARG A 8 -5.69 15.51 -37.75
C ARG A 8 -6.15 14.55 -36.66
N PHE A 9 -6.37 13.30 -37.02
CA PHE A 9 -6.37 12.27 -36.03
C PHE A 9 -4.98 12.32 -35.41
N ALA A 10 -4.91 12.75 -34.13
CA ALA A 10 -3.69 12.63 -33.37
C ALA A 10 -3.21 11.20 -33.54
N THR A 11 -1.94 11.02 -33.84
CA THR A 11 -1.39 9.69 -33.93
C THR A 11 -1.63 8.96 -32.60
N ILE A 12 -1.77 7.65 -32.59
CA ILE A 12 -1.98 6.86 -31.36
C ILE A 12 -0.92 7.22 -30.32
N ASP A 13 0.31 7.44 -30.75
CA ASP A 13 1.43 7.88 -29.90
C ASP A 13 1.18 9.26 -29.24
N GLU A 14 0.48 10.17 -29.91
CA GLU A 14 0.12 11.47 -29.35
C GLU A 14 -1.02 11.33 -28.33
N LEU A 15 -2.04 10.51 -28.62
CA LEU A 15 -3.21 10.28 -27.74
C LEU A 15 -2.86 9.54 -26.46
N PHE A 16 -1.90 8.63 -26.52
CA PHE A 16 -1.46 7.81 -25.39
C PHE A 16 -0.02 8.12 -24.99
N SER A 17 0.42 9.35 -25.25
CA SER A 17 1.71 9.81 -24.74
C SER A 17 1.75 9.70 -23.21
N GLN A 18 2.95 9.56 -22.67
CA GLN A 18 3.12 9.51 -21.21
C GLN A 18 2.51 10.71 -20.51
N THR A 19 2.60 11.90 -21.12
CA THR A 19 2.07 13.14 -20.58
C THR A 19 0.55 13.13 -20.51
N GLU A 20 -0.13 12.77 -21.60
CA GLU A 20 -1.59 12.68 -21.67
C GLU A 20 -2.14 11.64 -20.70
N THR A 21 -1.50 10.46 -20.63
CA THR A 21 -1.87 9.40 -19.69
C THR A 21 -1.71 9.85 -18.24
N LEU A 22 -0.62 10.54 -17.90
CA LEU A 22 -0.40 11.07 -16.55
C LEU A 22 -1.40 12.17 -16.19
N ASP A 23 -1.73 13.06 -17.13
CA ASP A 23 -2.70 14.11 -16.91
C ASP A 23 -4.10 13.54 -16.76
N TYR A 24 -4.46 12.53 -17.55
CA TYR A 24 -5.71 11.79 -17.36
C TYR A 24 -5.82 11.20 -15.96
N VAL A 25 -4.82 10.44 -15.52
CA VAL A 25 -4.81 9.79 -14.19
C VAL A 25 -4.86 10.83 -13.06
N ARG A 26 -4.16 11.97 -13.19
CA ARG A 26 -4.16 13.05 -12.18
C ARG A 26 -5.50 13.75 -12.02
N ASN A 27 -6.21 13.90 -13.13
CA ASN A 27 -7.51 14.58 -13.14
C ASN A 27 -8.69 13.64 -12.81
N ARG A 28 -8.42 12.33 -12.69
CA ARG A 28 -9.44 11.34 -12.36
C ARG A 28 -9.57 11.18 -10.84
N THR A 29 -10.79 11.06 -10.37
CA THR A 29 -11.07 10.74 -8.96
C THR A 29 -11.30 9.25 -8.82
N TYR A 30 -10.45 8.59 -8.04
CA TYR A 30 -10.59 7.17 -7.72
C TYR A 30 -11.31 6.99 -6.38
N PRO A 31 -11.99 5.86 -6.15
CA PRO A 31 -12.57 5.56 -4.86
C PRO A 31 -11.51 5.58 -3.77
N ALA A 32 -11.78 6.28 -2.67
CA ALA A 32 -10.92 6.27 -1.49
C ALA A 32 -11.06 4.93 -0.76
N PHE A 33 -9.93 4.35 -0.38
CA PHE A 33 -9.89 3.15 0.43
C PHE A 33 -9.79 3.48 1.92
N LEU A 34 -10.18 2.53 2.78
CA LEU A 34 -10.12 2.71 4.23
C LEU A 34 -8.68 2.86 4.73
N GLY A 35 -7.73 2.18 4.09
CA GLY A 35 -6.32 2.27 4.40
C GLY A 35 -5.75 3.69 4.31
N ASP A 36 -6.21 4.48 3.35
CA ASP A 36 -5.77 5.88 3.19
C ASP A 36 -6.17 6.77 4.38
N THR A 37 -7.27 6.43 5.07
CA THR A 37 -7.72 7.17 6.26
C THR A 37 -7.00 6.72 7.53
N LEU A 38 -6.65 5.42 7.63
CA LEU A 38 -5.96 4.84 8.77
C LEU A 38 -4.44 5.05 8.70
N PHE A 39 -3.88 4.95 7.52
CA PHE A 39 -2.44 5.06 7.24
C PHE A 39 -2.20 6.20 6.26
N ALA A 40 -2.03 7.41 6.77
CA ALA A 40 -1.79 8.58 5.92
C ALA A 40 -0.53 8.37 5.02
N PRO A 41 -0.66 8.45 3.70
CA PRO A 41 0.46 8.21 2.79
C PRO A 41 1.54 9.27 2.94
N ARG A 42 2.80 8.87 3.02
CA ARG A 42 3.95 9.75 3.10
C ARG A 42 4.88 9.56 1.92
N ARG A 43 5.22 10.63 1.24
CA ARG A 43 6.24 10.59 0.18
C ARG A 43 7.63 10.52 0.78
N VAL A 44 8.44 9.60 0.28
CA VAL A 44 9.84 9.42 0.67
C VAL A 44 10.71 9.35 -0.58
N ASN A 45 11.92 9.87 -0.50
CA ASN A 45 12.86 9.90 -1.63
C ASN A 45 13.90 8.77 -1.58
N GLN A 46 13.81 7.90 -0.55
CA GLN A 46 14.74 6.80 -0.33
C GLN A 46 14.01 5.47 -0.43
N LEU A 47 14.64 4.48 -1.06
CA LEU A 47 14.11 3.12 -1.17
C LEU A 47 14.22 2.32 0.14
N LYS A 48 15.16 2.72 1.00
CA LYS A 48 15.38 2.11 2.32
C LYS A 48 15.08 3.14 3.40
N LEU A 49 14.17 2.77 4.29
CA LEU A 49 13.83 3.56 5.46
C LEU A 49 14.52 2.95 6.67
N GLU A 50 15.37 3.74 7.32
CA GLU A 50 15.95 3.37 8.60
C GLU A 50 15.07 3.92 9.72
N GLN A 51 14.54 3.02 10.53
CA GLN A 51 13.75 3.37 11.70
C GLN A 51 14.56 3.00 12.94
N VAL A 52 14.81 4.01 13.77
CA VAL A 52 15.47 3.82 15.07
C VAL A 52 14.37 3.77 16.12
N TYR A 53 14.15 2.60 16.69
CA TYR A 53 13.29 2.46 17.85
C TYR A 53 14.10 2.82 19.09
N ALA A 54 13.71 3.90 19.79
CA ALA A 54 14.23 4.15 21.12
C ALA A 54 13.73 3.03 22.03
N GLY A 55 14.64 2.27 22.60
CA GLY A 55 14.30 1.23 23.56
C GLY A 55 13.48 1.80 24.74
N ASN A 56 12.91 0.89 25.50
CA ASN A 56 12.00 1.19 26.61
C ASN A 56 12.54 2.36 27.47
N ARG A 57 11.73 3.41 27.61
CA ARG A 57 12.06 4.61 28.41
C ARG A 57 11.88 4.38 29.91
N THR A 58 11.83 3.13 30.38
CA THR A 58 11.81 2.86 31.81
C THR A 58 13.10 3.43 32.42
N PRO A 59 12.99 4.40 33.33
CA PRO A 59 14.18 4.95 33.97
C PRO A 59 14.86 3.84 34.76
N VAL A 60 16.11 3.56 34.44
CA VAL A 60 16.95 2.67 35.23
C VAL A 60 17.23 3.40 36.56
N ILE A 61 16.92 2.77 37.67
CA ILE A 61 17.21 3.32 39.00
C ILE A 61 18.71 3.42 39.14
N ALA A 62 19.20 4.63 39.43
CA ALA A 62 20.62 4.84 39.64
C ALA A 62 21.10 4.10 40.91
N ASN A 63 22.20 3.41 40.81
CA ASN A 63 22.82 2.75 41.94
C ASN A 63 23.50 3.77 42.88
N VAL A 64 23.46 3.50 44.20
CA VAL A 64 24.15 4.29 45.16
C VAL A 64 25.65 3.99 45.08
N ALA A 65 26.44 4.99 44.72
CA ALA A 65 27.89 4.88 44.63
C ALA A 65 28.58 5.40 45.91
N ALA A 66 29.70 4.80 46.26
CA ALA A 66 30.53 5.30 47.36
C ALA A 66 31.24 6.61 46.95
N PHE A 67 31.61 7.46 47.92
CA PHE A 67 32.38 8.65 47.65
C PHE A 67 33.71 8.26 46.99
N ASN A 68 34.06 8.96 45.89
CA ASN A 68 35.26 8.72 45.06
C ASN A 68 35.22 7.44 44.19
N SER A 69 34.06 6.81 43.99
CA SER A 69 33.88 5.76 42.99
C SER A 69 33.42 6.37 41.67
N GLU A 70 33.81 5.71 40.55
CA GLU A 70 33.37 6.10 39.21
C GLU A 70 31.87 5.80 39.02
N ALA A 71 31.15 6.71 38.36
CA ALA A 71 29.74 6.53 38.12
C ALA A 71 29.49 5.46 37.04
N GLU A 72 28.44 4.66 37.20
CA GLU A 72 28.03 3.66 36.22
C GLU A 72 27.59 4.32 34.89
N ILE A 73 28.16 3.85 33.78
CA ILE A 73 27.83 4.35 32.45
C ILE A 73 26.55 3.68 31.97
N GLY A 74 25.45 4.41 31.93
CA GLY A 74 24.20 3.93 31.39
C GLY A 74 24.29 3.73 29.86
N SER A 75 23.93 2.55 29.39
CA SER A 75 23.83 2.26 27.96
C SER A 75 22.42 2.55 27.42
N ARG A 76 22.32 3.21 26.28
CA ARG A 76 21.06 3.34 25.54
C ARG A 76 20.85 2.09 24.69
N GLN A 77 19.82 1.34 24.98
CA GLN A 77 19.37 0.30 24.06
C GLN A 77 18.53 0.96 22.96
N ALA A 78 19.06 0.98 21.76
CA ALA A 78 18.35 1.39 20.55
C ALA A 78 18.41 0.24 19.55
N SER A 79 17.28 -0.20 19.08
CA SER A 79 17.22 -1.15 17.95
C SER A 79 17.02 -0.36 16.67
N ARG A 80 17.77 -0.76 15.64
CA ARG A 80 17.64 -0.20 14.29
C ARG A 80 16.95 -1.23 13.41
N SER A 81 15.85 -0.84 12.77
CA SER A 81 15.19 -1.65 11.74
C SER A 81 15.34 -0.93 10.41
N THR A 82 15.66 -1.69 9.37
CA THR A 82 15.72 -1.20 7.99
C THR A 82 14.56 -1.80 7.23
N LEU A 83 13.68 -0.95 6.73
CA LEU A 83 12.55 -1.34 5.91
C LEU A 83 12.86 -0.97 4.44
N GLU A 84 12.82 -1.96 3.55
CA GLU A 84 12.93 -1.73 2.12
C GLU A 84 11.54 -1.61 1.51
N LEU A 85 11.34 -0.58 0.64
CA LEU A 85 10.03 -0.34 0.02
C LEU A 85 9.71 -1.40 -1.03
N ALA A 86 8.50 -1.94 -0.99
CA ALA A 86 8.02 -2.85 -2.02
C ALA A 86 7.64 -2.08 -3.30
N LEU A 87 8.05 -2.59 -4.44
CA LEU A 87 7.71 -2.04 -5.73
C LEU A 87 6.47 -2.75 -6.29
N VAL A 88 5.35 -2.04 -6.32
CA VAL A 88 4.11 -2.52 -6.95
C VAL A 88 4.06 -2.05 -8.40
N LYS A 89 3.99 -2.99 -9.33
CA LYS A 89 3.89 -2.73 -10.78
C LYS A 89 2.76 -3.53 -11.39
N ARG A 90 2.08 -2.93 -12.33
CA ARG A 90 1.12 -3.61 -13.20
C ARG A 90 1.27 -3.08 -14.62
N LYS A 91 1.19 -3.94 -15.61
CA LYS A 91 1.19 -3.56 -17.02
C LYS A 91 0.05 -4.27 -17.75
N MET A 92 -0.45 -3.64 -18.78
CA MET A 92 -1.35 -4.21 -19.75
C MET A 92 -0.74 -4.00 -21.12
N GLN A 93 -0.97 -4.92 -22.03
CA GLN A 93 -0.52 -4.82 -23.41
C GLN A 93 -1.73 -4.67 -24.31
N ILE A 94 -1.75 -3.62 -25.13
CA ILE A 94 -2.76 -3.46 -26.16
C ILE A 94 -2.42 -4.47 -27.26
N LYS A 95 -3.40 -5.25 -27.68
CA LYS A 95 -3.23 -6.25 -28.76
C LYS A 95 -3.11 -5.57 -30.11
N GLU A 96 -2.45 -6.23 -31.06
CA GLU A 96 -2.30 -5.71 -32.42
C GLU A 96 -3.63 -5.45 -33.12
N ASP A 97 -4.63 -6.28 -32.88
CA ASP A 97 -5.98 -6.09 -33.43
C ASP A 97 -6.64 -4.81 -32.93
N ASP A 98 -6.48 -4.51 -31.62
CA ASP A 98 -7.01 -3.29 -31.00
C ASP A 98 -6.27 -2.05 -31.52
N LEU A 99 -4.93 -2.16 -31.72
CA LEU A 99 -4.11 -1.10 -32.34
C LEU A 99 -4.55 -0.82 -33.79
N TYR A 100 -4.77 -1.88 -34.56
CA TYR A 100 -5.22 -1.73 -35.94
C TYR A 100 -6.61 -1.09 -36.01
N ALA A 101 -7.54 -1.48 -35.14
CA ALA A 101 -8.88 -0.88 -35.03
C ALA A 101 -8.83 0.60 -34.63
N LEU A 102 -7.93 0.95 -33.69
CA LEU A 102 -7.71 2.35 -33.28
C LEU A 102 -7.13 3.22 -34.40
N GLN A 103 -6.25 2.64 -35.25
CA GLN A 103 -5.68 3.36 -36.41
C GLN A 103 -6.66 3.54 -37.56
N ASN A 104 -7.60 2.61 -37.72
CA ASN A 104 -8.51 2.55 -38.84
C ASN A 104 -9.98 2.42 -38.39
N PRO A 105 -10.51 3.39 -37.59
CA PRO A 105 -11.90 3.34 -37.16
C PRO A 105 -12.84 3.52 -38.35
N ARG A 106 -13.92 2.79 -38.40
CA ARG A 106 -14.91 2.84 -39.49
C ARG A 106 -15.85 4.04 -39.34
N THR A 107 -16.13 4.43 -38.09
CA THR A 107 -17.00 5.57 -37.74
C THR A 107 -16.36 6.38 -36.60
N ALA A 108 -16.84 7.61 -36.42
CA ALA A 108 -16.39 8.48 -35.33
C ALA A 108 -16.77 7.88 -33.95
N GLU A 109 -17.95 7.28 -33.85
CA GLU A 109 -18.44 6.61 -32.64
C GLU A 109 -17.55 5.40 -32.26
N GLU A 110 -17.10 4.64 -33.26
CA GLU A 110 -16.16 3.53 -33.06
C GLU A 110 -14.81 4.02 -32.54
N ALA A 111 -14.31 5.13 -33.10
CA ALA A 111 -13.07 5.75 -32.63
C ALA A 111 -13.16 6.19 -31.16
N ASP A 112 -14.25 6.84 -30.77
CA ASP A 112 -14.47 7.29 -29.40
C ASP A 112 -14.67 6.11 -28.45
N TYR A 113 -15.37 5.06 -28.86
CA TYR A 113 -15.52 3.84 -28.07
C TYR A 113 -14.15 3.18 -27.81
N LEU A 114 -13.34 3.03 -28.82
CA LEU A 114 -12.01 2.40 -28.70
C LEU A 114 -11.06 3.22 -27.80
N LYS A 115 -11.09 4.55 -27.91
CA LYS A 115 -10.34 5.43 -27.01
C LYS A 115 -10.79 5.27 -25.56
N ASN A 116 -12.08 5.32 -25.31
CA ASN A 116 -12.64 5.17 -23.96
C ASN A 116 -12.25 3.82 -23.37
N ARG A 117 -12.24 2.75 -24.15
CA ARG A 117 -11.82 1.42 -23.71
C ARG A 117 -10.37 1.40 -23.23
N VAL A 118 -9.46 2.09 -23.92
CA VAL A 118 -8.05 2.19 -23.46
C VAL A 118 -7.94 2.99 -22.16
N PHE A 119 -8.70 4.06 -22.01
CA PHE A 119 -8.75 4.81 -20.76
C PHE A 119 -9.35 4.00 -19.61
N ASP A 120 -10.37 3.18 -19.85
CA ASP A 120 -10.92 2.25 -18.87
C ASP A 120 -9.88 1.19 -18.45
N ASP A 121 -9.06 0.74 -19.38
CA ASP A 121 -7.94 -0.15 -19.09
C ASP A 121 -6.89 0.52 -18.19
N ILE A 122 -6.59 1.81 -18.43
CA ILE A 122 -5.71 2.61 -17.59
C ILE A 122 -6.30 2.74 -16.17
N ASP A 123 -7.58 3.07 -16.06
CA ASP A 123 -8.28 3.15 -14.77
C ASP A 123 -8.21 1.82 -14.01
N THR A 124 -8.42 0.71 -14.71
CA THR A 124 -8.29 -0.65 -14.13
C THR A 124 -6.88 -0.94 -13.62
N LEU A 125 -5.86 -0.50 -14.35
CA LEU A 125 -4.46 -0.63 -13.91
C LEU A 125 -4.18 0.16 -12.63
N VAL A 126 -4.63 1.42 -12.58
CA VAL A 126 -4.46 2.30 -11.41
C VAL A 126 -5.19 1.74 -10.21
N GLN A 127 -6.47 1.36 -10.38
CA GLN A 127 -7.26 0.76 -9.31
C GLN A 127 -6.62 -0.54 -8.79
N GLY A 128 -6.04 -1.35 -9.68
CA GLY A 128 -5.33 -2.57 -9.28
C GLY A 128 -4.09 -2.31 -8.42
N VAL A 129 -3.38 -1.20 -8.64
CA VAL A 129 -2.24 -0.77 -7.80
C VAL A 129 -2.74 -0.25 -6.45
N LEU A 130 -3.79 0.59 -6.46
CA LEU A 130 -4.40 1.11 -5.22
C LEU A 130 -4.99 -0.01 -4.35
N ALA A 131 -5.70 -0.96 -4.95
CA ALA A 131 -6.23 -2.13 -4.25
C ALA A 131 -5.13 -3.01 -3.64
N ARG A 132 -3.94 -3.09 -4.27
CA ARG A 132 -2.79 -3.79 -3.68
C ARG A 132 -2.26 -3.05 -2.47
N ALA A 133 -2.16 -1.73 -2.53
CA ALA A 133 -1.76 -0.91 -1.39
C ALA A 133 -2.75 -1.06 -0.22
N GLU A 134 -4.06 -1.02 -0.52
CA GLU A 134 -5.11 -1.28 0.47
C GLU A 134 -4.97 -2.63 1.14
N LYS A 135 -4.79 -3.70 0.33
CA LYS A 135 -4.57 -5.04 0.88
C LYS A 135 -3.38 -5.08 1.82
N MET A 136 -2.26 -4.46 1.45
CA MET A 136 -1.08 -4.41 2.31
C MET A 136 -1.34 -3.65 3.61
N SER A 137 -2.11 -2.56 3.56
CA SER A 137 -2.52 -1.80 4.73
C SER A 137 -3.40 -2.62 5.68
N MET A 138 -4.35 -3.37 5.11
CA MET A 138 -5.23 -4.25 5.90
C MET A 138 -4.48 -5.46 6.48
N ASP A 139 -3.55 -6.06 5.73
CA ASP A 139 -2.69 -7.14 6.23
C ASP A 139 -1.83 -6.63 7.42
N ALA A 140 -1.26 -5.42 7.29
CA ALA A 140 -0.50 -4.79 8.37
C ALA A 140 -1.34 -4.53 9.62
N LEU A 141 -2.59 -4.04 9.44
CA LEU A 141 -3.51 -3.79 10.54
C LEU A 141 -3.92 -5.08 11.25
N ALA A 142 -4.19 -6.14 10.48
CA ALA A 142 -4.70 -7.40 11.03
C ALA A 142 -3.61 -8.24 11.73
N THR A 143 -2.38 -8.23 11.20
CA THR A 143 -1.35 -9.17 11.65
C THR A 143 -0.03 -8.51 12.08
N GLY A 144 0.11 -7.20 11.90
CA GLY A 144 1.37 -6.49 12.08
C GLY A 144 2.46 -6.90 11.07
N LYS A 145 2.10 -7.69 10.07
CA LYS A 145 3.03 -8.22 9.05
C LYS A 145 2.41 -8.15 7.68
N VAL A 146 3.24 -7.90 6.67
CA VAL A 146 2.81 -7.92 5.26
C VAL A 146 3.71 -8.87 4.50
N THR A 147 3.12 -9.91 3.93
CA THR A 147 3.81 -10.84 3.04
C THR A 147 3.44 -10.56 1.60
N VAL A 148 4.42 -10.23 0.79
CA VAL A 148 4.26 -10.00 -0.65
C VAL A 148 4.96 -11.12 -1.39
N VAL A 149 4.18 -11.95 -2.09
CA VAL A 149 4.71 -13.00 -2.95
C VAL A 149 4.77 -12.49 -4.39
N ASN A 150 5.93 -12.59 -5.02
CA ASN A 150 6.06 -12.32 -6.44
C ASN A 150 5.50 -13.53 -7.22
N PRO A 151 4.42 -13.36 -8.02
CA PRO A 151 3.77 -14.47 -8.70
C PRO A 151 4.66 -15.13 -9.77
N ASP A 152 5.62 -14.38 -10.34
CA ASP A 152 6.48 -14.88 -11.42
C ASP A 152 7.68 -15.67 -10.89
N THR A 153 8.22 -15.29 -9.74
CA THR A 153 9.45 -15.89 -9.17
C THR A 153 9.20 -16.71 -7.91
N GLY A 154 8.01 -16.60 -7.31
CA GLY A 154 7.69 -17.22 -6.02
C GLY A 154 8.46 -16.62 -4.84
N VAL A 155 9.24 -15.55 -5.05
CA VAL A 155 9.99 -14.91 -3.98
C VAL A 155 9.05 -14.18 -3.05
N GLU A 156 9.15 -14.48 -1.75
CA GLU A 156 8.40 -13.82 -0.70
C GLU A 156 9.21 -12.68 -0.09
N THR A 157 8.58 -11.52 0.04
CA THR A 157 9.11 -10.39 0.78
C THR A 157 8.22 -10.15 1.99
N ASN A 158 8.80 -10.28 3.18
CA ASN A 158 8.10 -10.13 4.44
C ASN A 158 8.49 -8.81 5.09
N PHE A 159 7.48 -8.00 5.40
CA PHE A 159 7.62 -6.77 6.19
C PHE A 159 7.04 -7.06 7.57
N ASP A 160 7.87 -6.98 8.61
CA ASP A 160 7.45 -7.13 10.00
C ASP A 160 7.52 -5.76 10.67
N TYR A 161 6.37 -5.23 11.09
CA TYR A 161 6.26 -3.95 11.77
C TYR A 161 6.55 -4.04 13.27
N GLN A 162 6.93 -5.22 13.75
CA GLN A 162 7.31 -5.46 15.16
C GLN A 162 6.23 -5.02 16.15
N VAL A 163 4.96 -5.30 15.80
CA VAL A 163 3.84 -5.04 16.71
C VAL A 163 4.01 -5.95 17.93
N PRO A 164 3.96 -5.41 19.17
CA PRO A 164 4.09 -6.19 20.38
C PRO A 164 3.08 -7.33 20.44
N ALA A 165 3.48 -8.48 21.00
CA ALA A 165 2.63 -9.67 21.02
C ALA A 165 1.36 -9.50 21.91
N ASP A 166 1.44 -8.65 22.89
CA ASP A 166 0.33 -8.25 23.77
C ASP A 166 -0.74 -7.38 23.06
N HIS A 167 -0.36 -6.73 21.94
CA HIS A 167 -1.30 -6.04 21.07
C HIS A 167 -1.91 -6.93 19.96
N GLN A 168 -1.52 -8.21 19.90
CA GLN A 168 -2.03 -9.17 18.92
C GLN A 168 -2.81 -10.27 19.64
N ILE A 169 -4.09 -10.05 19.79
CA ILE A 169 -4.96 -10.97 20.50
C ILE A 169 -5.60 -11.93 19.51
N ASP A 170 -5.20 -13.20 19.60
CA ASP A 170 -5.78 -14.29 18.81
C ASP A 170 -6.64 -15.18 19.70
N LEU A 171 -7.94 -15.14 19.46
CA LEU A 171 -8.92 -15.98 20.16
C LEU A 171 -9.15 -17.32 19.47
N THR A 172 -8.55 -17.55 18.31
CA THR A 172 -8.68 -18.82 17.57
C THR A 172 -8.09 -19.97 18.37
N GLY A 173 -8.87 -21.03 18.55
CA GLY A 173 -8.42 -22.23 19.28
C GLY A 173 -8.48 -22.16 20.79
N LYS A 174 -8.93 -21.05 21.38
CA LYS A 174 -9.18 -20.94 22.83
C LYS A 174 -10.62 -21.35 23.09
N ALA A 175 -10.83 -22.59 23.53
CA ALA A 175 -12.17 -23.10 23.86
C ALA A 175 -12.87 -22.22 24.91
N GLY A 176 -14.09 -21.77 24.60
CA GLY A 176 -14.93 -20.96 25.48
C GLY A 176 -14.60 -19.47 25.54
N THR A 177 -13.65 -18.98 24.73
CA THR A 177 -13.25 -17.55 24.68
C THR A 177 -13.57 -16.88 23.35
N THR A 178 -14.01 -17.63 22.34
CA THR A 178 -14.51 -17.07 21.08
C THR A 178 -15.88 -16.45 21.28
N TRP A 179 -16.15 -15.32 20.64
CA TRP A 179 -17.38 -14.54 20.86
C TRP A 179 -18.67 -15.22 20.37
N ASP A 180 -18.58 -16.36 19.74
CA ASP A 180 -19.68 -17.27 19.39
C ASP A 180 -20.07 -18.23 20.55
N SER A 181 -19.34 -18.20 21.65
CA SER A 181 -19.64 -19.00 22.84
C SER A 181 -20.66 -18.31 23.74
N ASP A 182 -21.62 -19.09 24.30
CA ASP A 182 -22.61 -18.57 25.26
C ASP A 182 -21.99 -18.00 26.54
N SER A 183 -20.74 -18.34 26.85
CA SER A 183 -19.99 -17.86 28.01
C SER A 183 -19.07 -16.69 27.70
N ALA A 184 -19.06 -16.19 26.48
CA ALA A 184 -18.21 -15.06 26.10
C ALA A 184 -18.78 -13.73 26.62
N ASP A 185 -17.88 -12.84 27.03
CA ASP A 185 -18.23 -11.45 27.38
C ASP A 185 -17.39 -10.48 26.49
N PRO A 186 -17.86 -10.19 25.26
CA PRO A 186 -17.13 -9.34 24.33
C PRO A 186 -16.91 -7.92 24.85
N ILE A 187 -17.81 -7.42 25.71
CA ILE A 187 -17.69 -6.06 26.26
C ILE A 187 -16.56 -6.00 27.27
N LYS A 188 -16.46 -7.01 28.12
CA LYS A 188 -15.37 -7.13 29.09
C LYS A 188 -14.03 -7.31 28.37
N ASP A 189 -13.99 -8.17 27.35
CA ASP A 189 -12.77 -8.37 26.55
C ASP A 189 -12.27 -7.07 25.95
N ILE A 190 -13.16 -6.26 25.33
CA ILE A 190 -12.80 -4.96 24.76
C ILE A 190 -12.31 -3.98 25.84
N GLN A 191 -12.90 -3.99 27.02
CA GLN A 191 -12.46 -3.15 28.13
C GLN A 191 -11.07 -3.56 28.62
N ASP A 192 -10.85 -4.86 28.82
CA ASP A 192 -9.57 -5.41 29.28
C ASP A 192 -8.43 -5.19 28.24
N TRP A 193 -8.75 -5.03 26.94
CA TRP A 193 -7.78 -4.71 25.90
C TRP A 193 -7.52 -3.22 25.71
N ALA A 194 -8.42 -2.38 26.22
CA ALA A 194 -8.29 -0.92 26.12
C ALA A 194 -7.44 -0.31 27.26
N ASP A 195 -7.23 -1.05 28.34
CA ASP A 195 -6.41 -0.66 29.51
C ASP A 195 -4.92 -1.05 29.28
#